data_4238f6fbdb8f86b31e216e8d0d62886e
#
_entry.id   4238f6fbdb8f86b31e216e8d0d62886e
#
_cell.length_a   1.000
_cell.length_b   1.000
_cell.length_c   1.000
_cell.angle_alpha   90.00
_cell.angle_beta   90.00
_cell.angle_gamma   90.00
#
_symmetry.space_group_name_H-M   'P 1'
#
loop_
_entity.id
_entity.type
_entity.pdbx_description
1 polymer ?
#
loop_
_entity_poly.entity_id
_entity_poly.type
_entity_poly.pdbx_seq_one_letter_code
_entity_poly.pdbx_strand_id
1 'polypeptide(L)'
;MKKFLSLAFFATVVLLTTGCTKISQYNQLDDGAMGAYMNMFDEVLENGDPAKAMMNEFEVAEDVSNEDVADNIKELTSEYNMILTSDVKMFTKKDAKKDEVKHARIFSVCSLSIAKKFLNHSRYFGGFMPCRIIFVEYGNGKRYLITMDLTLAIHGGRPLPKEMLELAQRVQKAMVDIPKKSASGDF
;
A
#
# COMPACT_ATOMS: atom_id res chain seq x y z
N MET A 1 46.95 -23.08 -22.96
CA MET A 1 46.93 -21.70 -22.49
C MET A 1 46.06 -20.78 -23.36
N LYS A 2 46.15 -20.75 -24.67
CA LYS A 2 45.33 -19.85 -25.56
C LYS A 2 43.82 -20.06 -25.45
N LYS A 3 43.31 -21.30 -25.28
CA LYS A 3 41.88 -21.60 -25.15
C LYS A 3 41.28 -21.09 -23.79
N PHE A 4 42.04 -21.16 -22.71
CA PHE A 4 41.60 -20.64 -21.41
C PHE A 4 41.53 -19.11 -21.38
N LEU A 5 42.45 -18.43 -22.06
CA LEU A 5 42.45 -16.98 -22.17
C LEU A 5 41.24 -16.47 -22.97
N SER A 6 40.87 -17.17 -24.04
CA SER A 6 39.69 -16.85 -24.86
C SER A 6 38.39 -17.02 -24.10
N LEU A 7 38.25 -18.07 -23.27
CA LEU A 7 37.06 -18.32 -22.46
C LEU A 7 36.88 -17.27 -21.36
N ALA A 8 38.00 -16.89 -20.70
CA ALA A 8 37.98 -15.83 -19.68
C ALA A 8 37.62 -14.48 -20.28
N PHE A 9 38.13 -14.15 -21.46
CA PHE A 9 37.80 -12.89 -22.13
C PHE A 9 36.33 -12.86 -22.56
N PHE A 10 35.77 -13.95 -23.09
CA PHE A 10 34.34 -14.04 -23.45
C PHE A 10 33.44 -13.89 -22.21
N ALA A 11 33.76 -14.54 -21.10
CA ALA A 11 33.02 -14.43 -19.86
C ALA A 11 33.04 -12.99 -19.31
N THR A 12 34.18 -12.29 -19.39
CA THR A 12 34.29 -10.91 -18.93
C THR A 12 33.49 -9.94 -19.79
N VAL A 13 33.47 -10.12 -21.13
CA VAL A 13 32.67 -9.31 -22.04
C VAL A 13 31.17 -9.51 -21.81
N VAL A 14 30.72 -10.74 -21.61
CA VAL A 14 29.30 -11.03 -21.31
C VAL A 14 28.87 -10.42 -19.96
N LEU A 15 29.71 -10.47 -18.94
CA LEU A 15 29.44 -9.86 -17.63
C LEU A 15 29.37 -8.33 -17.73
N LEU A 16 30.24 -7.69 -18.51
CA LEU A 16 30.24 -6.25 -18.70
C LEU A 16 29.01 -5.77 -19.49
N THR A 17 28.60 -6.48 -20.53
CA THR A 17 27.43 -6.07 -21.34
C THR A 17 26.11 -6.26 -20.57
N THR A 18 25.95 -7.31 -19.81
CA THR A 18 24.76 -7.52 -18.98
C THR A 18 24.67 -6.53 -17.82
N GLY A 19 25.80 -6.19 -17.21
CA GLY A 19 25.89 -5.17 -16.15
C GLY A 19 25.48 -3.78 -16.65
N CYS A 20 26.01 -3.33 -17.78
CA CYS A 20 25.67 -2.03 -18.36
C CYS A 20 24.17 -1.90 -18.71
N THR A 21 23.54 -2.97 -19.22
CA THR A 21 22.11 -2.96 -19.54
C THR A 21 21.25 -2.81 -18.27
N LYS A 22 21.61 -3.50 -17.21
CA LYS A 22 20.88 -3.40 -15.92
C LYS A 22 21.04 -2.03 -15.27
N ILE A 23 22.23 -1.45 -15.29
CA ILE A 23 22.49 -0.08 -14.79
C ILE A 23 21.67 0.93 -15.57
N SER A 24 21.63 0.84 -16.90
CA SER A 24 20.82 1.73 -17.75
C SER A 24 19.32 1.60 -17.47
N GLN A 25 18.83 0.40 -17.18
CA GLN A 25 17.43 0.17 -16.79
C GLN A 25 17.12 0.76 -15.40
N TYR A 26 18.06 0.62 -14.46
CA TYR A 26 17.96 1.19 -13.13
C TYR A 26 17.80 2.71 -13.17
N ASN A 27 18.60 3.40 -13.98
CA ASN A 27 18.55 4.86 -14.15
C ASN A 27 17.24 5.39 -14.78
N GLN A 28 16.33 4.50 -15.19
CA GLN A 28 14.99 4.85 -15.69
C GLN A 28 13.91 4.77 -14.61
N LEU A 29 14.25 4.30 -13.42
CA LEU A 29 13.31 4.23 -12.30
C LEU A 29 13.13 5.61 -11.65
N ASP A 30 12.04 5.78 -10.93
CA ASP A 30 11.82 6.92 -10.06
C ASP A 30 12.93 7.02 -8.99
N ASP A 31 13.34 8.23 -8.63
CA ASP A 31 14.41 8.48 -7.65
C ASP A 31 14.08 7.86 -6.28
N GLY A 32 12.80 7.73 -5.94
CA GLY A 32 12.30 7.08 -4.73
C GLY A 32 12.20 5.56 -4.80
N ALA A 33 12.39 4.96 -5.99
CA ALA A 33 12.13 3.53 -6.20
C ALA A 33 12.98 2.63 -5.28
N MET A 34 14.29 2.86 -5.24
CA MET A 34 15.19 2.07 -4.41
C MET A 34 14.83 2.18 -2.93
N GLY A 35 14.54 3.40 -2.44
CA GLY A 35 14.11 3.61 -1.06
C GLY A 35 12.82 2.83 -0.74
N ALA A 36 11.83 2.87 -1.64
CA ALA A 36 10.57 2.15 -1.47
C ALA A 36 10.77 0.63 -1.36
N TYR A 37 11.61 0.06 -2.22
CA TYR A 37 11.93 -1.38 -2.16
C TYR A 37 12.74 -1.74 -0.92
N MET A 38 13.73 -0.93 -0.55
CA MET A 38 14.56 -1.19 0.64
C MET A 38 13.74 -1.09 1.93
N ASN A 39 12.89 -0.08 2.07
CA ASN A 39 12.02 0.05 3.25
C ASN A 39 11.11 -1.18 3.41
N MET A 40 10.48 -1.64 2.30
CA MET A 40 9.68 -2.87 2.35
C MET A 40 10.52 -4.09 2.74
N PHE A 41 11.75 -4.20 2.22
CA PHE A 41 12.64 -5.31 2.53
C PHE A 41 13.11 -5.28 3.99
N ASP A 42 13.45 -4.11 4.52
CA ASP A 42 13.86 -3.92 5.93
C ASP A 42 12.71 -4.31 6.87
N GLU A 43 11.47 -3.90 6.57
CA GLU A 43 10.28 -4.32 7.32
C GLU A 43 10.08 -5.85 7.31
N VAL A 44 10.34 -6.51 6.17
CA VAL A 44 10.30 -7.99 6.11
C VAL A 44 11.40 -8.62 6.95
N LEU A 45 12.61 -8.04 6.94
CA LEU A 45 13.73 -8.55 7.76
C LEU A 45 13.45 -8.41 9.27
N GLU A 46 12.83 -7.30 9.67
CA GLU A 46 12.51 -7.03 11.08
C GLU A 46 11.36 -7.89 11.61
N ASN A 47 10.30 -8.02 10.82
CA ASN A 47 9.04 -8.62 11.29
C ASN A 47 8.78 -10.03 10.74
N GLY A 48 9.46 -10.44 9.67
CA GLY A 48 9.24 -11.73 9.00
C GLY A 48 7.90 -11.82 8.27
N ASP A 49 7.11 -10.73 8.20
CA ASP A 49 5.76 -10.71 7.64
C ASP A 49 5.69 -9.77 6.42
N PRO A 50 5.61 -10.34 5.19
CA PRO A 50 5.51 -9.53 3.98
C PRO A 50 4.17 -8.80 3.86
N ALA A 51 3.10 -9.25 4.51
CA ALA A 51 1.83 -8.53 4.49
C ALA A 51 1.95 -7.24 5.31
N LYS A 52 2.57 -7.30 6.49
CA LYS A 52 2.84 -6.11 7.33
C LYS A 52 3.68 -5.08 6.58
N ALA A 53 4.72 -5.52 5.88
CA ALA A 53 5.62 -4.63 5.12
C ALA A 53 4.93 -3.85 3.97
N MET A 54 3.72 -4.22 3.59
CA MET A 54 2.94 -3.57 2.52
C MET A 54 1.72 -2.80 3.04
N MET A 55 1.55 -2.69 4.36
CA MET A 55 0.35 -2.10 4.96
C MET A 55 0.70 -1.00 5.94
N ASN A 56 -0.18 0.01 6.03
CA ASN A 56 -0.24 0.95 7.13
C ASN A 56 -1.27 0.44 8.15
N GLU A 57 -0.92 0.47 9.42
CA GLU A 57 -1.77 0.04 10.54
C GLU A 57 -1.94 1.17 11.54
N PHE A 58 -3.17 1.34 12.04
CA PHE A 58 -3.54 2.34 13.03
C PHE A 58 -4.36 1.66 14.13
N GLU A 59 -3.85 1.66 15.37
CA GLU A 59 -4.59 1.15 16.52
C GLU A 59 -5.72 2.13 16.86
N VAL A 60 -6.93 1.60 17.05
CA VAL A 60 -8.10 2.42 17.39
C VAL A 60 -8.07 2.75 18.87
N ALA A 61 -8.24 4.03 19.20
CA ALA A 61 -8.29 4.52 20.58
C ALA A 61 -9.42 3.85 21.37
N GLU A 62 -9.21 3.66 22.68
CA GLU A 62 -10.14 2.93 23.52
C GLU A 62 -11.52 3.61 23.65
N ASP A 63 -11.54 4.93 23.61
CA ASP A 63 -12.73 5.78 23.72
C ASP A 63 -13.50 5.96 22.41
N VAL A 64 -12.96 5.51 21.27
CA VAL A 64 -13.64 5.54 19.96
C VAL A 64 -14.44 4.27 19.78
N SER A 65 -15.75 4.34 19.61
CA SER A 65 -16.60 3.16 19.39
C SER A 65 -16.45 2.58 17.96
N ASN A 66 -16.91 1.35 17.75
CA ASN A 66 -16.90 0.73 16.41
C ASN A 66 -17.83 1.45 15.42
N GLU A 67 -18.90 2.04 15.92
CA GLU A 67 -19.83 2.87 15.17
C GLU A 67 -19.19 4.19 14.78
N ASP A 68 -18.49 4.86 15.73
CA ASP A 68 -17.79 6.11 15.47
C ASP A 68 -16.70 5.91 14.39
N VAL A 69 -15.91 4.82 14.48
CA VAL A 69 -14.93 4.47 13.42
C VAL A 69 -15.59 4.41 12.05
N ALA A 70 -16.75 3.77 11.96
CA ALA A 70 -17.43 3.61 10.67
C ALA A 70 -17.99 4.93 10.14
N ASP A 71 -18.54 5.76 11.00
CA ASP A 71 -19.11 7.05 10.61
C ASP A 71 -18.00 8.06 10.28
N ASN A 72 -16.90 8.06 11.04
CA ASN A 72 -15.71 8.85 10.77
C ASN A 72 -15.10 8.50 9.39
N ILE A 73 -14.98 7.22 9.04
CA ILE A 73 -14.50 6.81 7.71
C ILE A 73 -15.41 7.36 6.60
N LYS A 74 -16.73 7.32 6.77
CA LYS A 74 -17.67 7.82 5.77
C LYS A 74 -17.56 9.34 5.58
N GLU A 75 -17.50 10.08 6.68
CA GLU A 75 -17.40 11.54 6.68
C GLU A 75 -16.09 11.99 6.04
N LEU A 76 -14.96 11.49 6.54
CA LEU A 76 -13.63 11.80 6.01
C LEU A 76 -13.48 11.38 4.54
N THR A 77 -14.07 10.26 4.12
CA THR A 77 -14.07 9.86 2.70
C THR A 77 -14.64 10.97 1.81
N SER A 78 -15.72 11.62 2.25
CA SER A 78 -16.35 12.73 1.52
C SER A 78 -15.48 13.99 1.55
N GLU A 79 -14.86 14.33 2.67
CA GLU A 79 -13.95 15.48 2.80
C GLU A 79 -12.74 15.36 1.87
N TYR A 80 -12.20 14.16 1.68
CA TYR A 80 -11.10 13.89 0.74
C TYR A 80 -11.55 13.77 -0.71
N ASN A 81 -12.81 14.15 -1.04
CA ASN A 81 -13.39 14.05 -2.38
C ASN A 81 -13.31 12.62 -2.96
N MET A 82 -13.51 11.64 -2.11
CA MET A 82 -13.66 10.25 -2.47
C MET A 82 -15.10 9.79 -2.21
N ILE A 83 -15.47 8.65 -2.75
CA ILE A 83 -16.76 8.00 -2.49
C ILE A 83 -16.55 6.68 -1.78
N LEU A 84 -17.45 6.36 -0.86
CA LEU A 84 -17.55 5.03 -0.27
C LEU A 84 -18.28 4.11 -1.27
N THR A 85 -17.54 3.22 -1.92
CA THR A 85 -18.08 2.30 -2.93
C THR A 85 -18.68 1.03 -2.31
N SER A 86 -18.20 0.64 -1.13
CA SER A 86 -18.81 -0.44 -0.35
C SER A 86 -18.44 -0.33 1.13
N ASP A 87 -19.30 -0.93 1.96
CA ASP A 87 -19.17 -1.06 3.40
C ASP A 87 -19.70 -2.45 3.77
N VAL A 88 -18.80 -3.40 4.01
CA VAL A 88 -19.14 -4.83 4.15
C VAL A 88 -18.68 -5.33 5.51
N LYS A 89 -19.63 -5.75 6.34
CA LYS A 89 -19.35 -6.57 7.54
C LYS A 89 -19.03 -7.99 7.07
N MET A 90 -17.80 -8.43 7.31
CA MET A 90 -17.37 -9.78 6.91
C MET A 90 -17.94 -10.85 7.83
N PHE A 91 -17.70 -10.70 9.12
CA PHE A 91 -18.21 -11.60 10.15
C PHE A 91 -18.13 -10.95 11.53
N THR A 92 -18.84 -11.56 12.49
CA THR A 92 -18.76 -11.24 13.91
C THR A 92 -18.83 -12.54 14.70
N LYS A 93 -17.89 -12.76 15.63
CA LYS A 93 -17.84 -13.92 16.53
C LYS A 93 -17.85 -13.45 17.99
N LYS A 94 -18.95 -13.65 18.70
CA LYS A 94 -19.15 -13.15 20.07
C LYS A 94 -18.19 -13.78 21.09
N ASP A 95 -17.84 -15.06 20.90
CA ASP A 95 -17.01 -15.89 21.77
C ASP A 95 -15.57 -16.07 21.23
N ALA A 96 -15.05 -15.06 20.52
CA ALA A 96 -13.69 -15.08 20.01
C ALA A 96 -12.68 -15.16 21.16
N LYS A 97 -11.70 -16.07 21.03
CA LYS A 97 -10.57 -16.16 21.95
C LYS A 97 -9.69 -14.91 21.81
N LYS A 98 -8.80 -14.70 22.78
CA LYS A 98 -7.96 -13.51 22.90
C LYS A 98 -7.29 -13.09 21.57
N ASP A 99 -6.74 -14.03 20.83
CA ASP A 99 -5.99 -13.79 19.59
C ASP A 99 -6.79 -14.12 18.32
N GLU A 100 -8.09 -14.43 18.46
CA GLU A 100 -8.99 -14.64 17.33
C GLU A 100 -9.66 -13.32 16.93
N VAL A 101 -9.92 -13.17 15.63
CA VAL A 101 -10.70 -12.06 15.13
C VAL A 101 -12.14 -12.17 15.62
N LYS A 102 -12.59 -11.15 16.33
CA LYS A 102 -13.97 -11.02 16.87
C LYS A 102 -14.89 -10.35 15.87
N HIS A 103 -14.41 -9.31 15.19
CA HIS A 103 -15.16 -8.58 14.18
C HIS A 103 -14.24 -8.11 13.06
N ALA A 104 -14.71 -8.17 11.83
CA ALA A 104 -14.03 -7.59 10.69
C ALA A 104 -15.02 -6.90 9.73
N ARG A 105 -14.62 -5.73 9.21
CA ARG A 105 -15.40 -4.90 8.29
C ARG A 105 -14.49 -4.28 7.25
N ILE A 106 -14.93 -4.21 6.00
CA ILE A 106 -14.17 -3.64 4.89
C ILE A 106 -14.92 -2.42 4.35
N PHE A 107 -14.24 -1.29 4.34
CA PHE A 107 -14.66 -0.08 3.65
C PHE A 107 -13.85 0.05 2.36
N SER A 108 -14.56 0.24 1.24
CA SER A 108 -13.93 0.47 -0.06
C SER A 108 -14.17 1.91 -0.47
N VAL A 109 -13.09 2.64 -0.73
CA VAL A 109 -13.14 4.07 -1.06
C VAL A 109 -12.46 4.32 -2.40
N CYS A 110 -12.97 5.26 -3.18
CA CYS A 110 -12.45 5.54 -4.52
C CYS A 110 -12.73 6.97 -4.97
N SER A 111 -11.77 7.57 -5.66
CA SER A 111 -12.01 8.76 -6.49
C SER A 111 -12.15 8.30 -7.94
N LEU A 112 -13.38 8.25 -8.47
CA LEU A 112 -13.67 7.68 -9.80
C LEU A 112 -12.95 8.43 -10.92
N SER A 113 -12.81 9.75 -10.82
CA SER A 113 -12.10 10.56 -11.81
C SER A 113 -10.60 10.27 -11.84
N ILE A 114 -9.99 10.08 -10.68
CA ILE A 114 -8.57 9.68 -10.56
C ILE A 114 -8.40 8.24 -11.05
N ALA A 115 -9.25 7.33 -10.61
CA ALA A 115 -9.23 5.93 -11.03
C ALA A 115 -9.26 5.77 -12.55
N LYS A 116 -10.14 6.53 -13.25
CA LYS A 116 -10.19 6.53 -14.72
C LYS A 116 -8.86 6.94 -15.37
N LYS A 117 -8.19 7.98 -14.85
CA LYS A 117 -6.88 8.43 -15.37
C LYS A 117 -5.82 7.35 -15.20
N PHE A 118 -5.76 6.72 -14.03
CA PHE A 118 -4.81 5.64 -13.76
C PHE A 118 -5.07 4.40 -14.62
N LEU A 119 -6.31 4.00 -14.83
CA LEU A 119 -6.66 2.89 -15.73
C LEU A 119 -6.30 3.18 -17.18
N ASN A 120 -6.45 4.42 -17.65
CA ASN A 120 -6.01 4.83 -18.98
C ASN A 120 -4.49 4.78 -19.13
N HIS A 121 -3.74 5.08 -18.06
CA HIS A 121 -2.27 4.98 -18.06
C HIS A 121 -1.80 3.53 -18.05
N SER A 122 -2.35 2.72 -17.15
CA SER A 122 -2.07 1.28 -17.07
C SER A 122 -3.23 0.53 -16.39
N ARG A 123 -3.79 -0.43 -17.11
CA ARG A 123 -4.87 -1.30 -16.60
C ARG A 123 -4.51 -2.03 -15.28
N TYR A 124 -3.23 -2.22 -15.02
CA TYR A 124 -2.77 -2.93 -13.83
C TYR A 124 -3.01 -2.16 -12.54
N PHE A 125 -3.15 -0.83 -12.59
CA PHE A 125 -3.59 -0.05 -11.44
C PHE A 125 -4.99 -0.44 -10.95
N GLY A 126 -5.80 -1.10 -11.79
CA GLY A 126 -7.09 -1.64 -11.37
C GLY A 126 -7.00 -2.67 -10.23
N GLY A 127 -5.86 -3.34 -10.07
CA GLY A 127 -5.61 -4.25 -8.94
C GLY A 127 -5.58 -3.56 -7.57
N PHE A 128 -5.30 -2.26 -7.53
CA PHE A 128 -5.31 -1.44 -6.32
C PHE A 128 -6.67 -0.78 -6.06
N MET A 129 -7.66 -0.93 -6.95
CA MET A 129 -8.94 -0.23 -6.92
C MET A 129 -10.10 -1.17 -6.65
N PRO A 130 -11.08 -0.73 -5.85
CA PRO A 130 -11.05 0.43 -4.96
C PRO A 130 -10.04 0.24 -3.83
N CYS A 131 -9.51 1.36 -3.28
CA CYS A 131 -8.70 1.30 -2.08
C CYS A 131 -9.53 0.77 -0.92
N ARG A 132 -8.92 0.00 -0.02
CA ARG A 132 -9.62 -0.64 1.10
C ARG A 132 -9.05 -0.18 2.43
N ILE A 133 -9.95 0.07 3.38
CA ILE A 133 -9.65 0.24 4.79
C ILE A 133 -10.34 -0.92 5.50
N ILE A 134 -9.56 -1.73 6.19
CA ILE A 134 -10.06 -2.90 6.91
C ILE A 134 -10.06 -2.58 8.39
N PHE A 135 -11.22 -2.69 9.02
CA PHE A 135 -11.37 -2.65 10.48
C PHE A 135 -11.33 -4.07 11.00
N VAL A 136 -10.48 -4.33 11.98
CA VAL A 136 -10.37 -5.63 12.66
C VAL A 136 -10.40 -5.41 14.16
N GLU A 137 -11.24 -6.18 14.86
CA GLU A 137 -11.29 -6.30 16.31
C GLU A 137 -10.93 -7.73 16.72
N TYR A 138 -10.05 -7.87 17.70
CA TYR A 138 -9.67 -9.16 18.28
C TYR A 138 -10.41 -9.44 19.61
N GLY A 139 -10.42 -10.70 20.04
CA GLY A 139 -11.06 -11.10 21.29
C GLY A 139 -10.45 -10.51 22.55
N ASN A 140 -9.22 -9.98 22.48
CA ASN A 140 -8.58 -9.21 23.55
C ASN A 140 -9.03 -7.75 23.63
N GLY A 141 -9.93 -7.30 22.73
CA GLY A 141 -10.41 -5.94 22.64
C GLY A 141 -9.54 -4.98 21.80
N LYS A 142 -8.39 -5.40 21.33
CA LYS A 142 -7.56 -4.59 20.42
C LYS A 142 -8.23 -4.43 19.06
N ARG A 143 -8.19 -3.22 18.53
CA ARG A 143 -8.85 -2.83 17.29
C ARG A 143 -7.87 -2.07 16.39
N TYR A 144 -7.92 -2.36 15.10
CA TYR A 144 -6.99 -1.79 14.12
C TYR A 144 -7.71 -1.38 12.85
N LEU A 145 -7.26 -0.30 12.24
CA LEU A 145 -7.54 0.07 10.86
C LEU A 145 -6.30 -0.19 10.02
N ILE A 146 -6.46 -0.95 8.95
CA ILE A 146 -5.35 -1.40 8.09
C ILE A 146 -5.67 -1.00 6.66
N THR A 147 -4.68 -0.43 5.97
CA THR A 147 -4.78 -0.07 4.55
C THR A 147 -3.47 -0.31 3.82
N MET A 148 -3.53 -0.49 2.51
CA MET A 148 -2.33 -0.70 1.69
C MET A 148 -1.44 0.55 1.68
N ASP A 149 -0.14 0.36 1.87
CA ASP A 149 0.86 1.38 1.56
C ASP A 149 1.00 1.52 0.03
N LEU A 150 0.77 2.71 -0.48
CA LEU A 150 0.81 3.00 -1.91
C LEU A 150 2.20 3.41 -2.41
N THR A 151 3.20 3.47 -1.55
CA THR A 151 4.56 3.95 -1.87
C THR A 151 5.16 3.20 -3.05
N LEU A 152 5.10 1.87 -3.05
CA LEU A 152 5.59 1.06 -4.19
C LEU A 152 4.75 1.23 -5.46
N ALA A 153 3.44 1.43 -5.34
CA ALA A 153 2.59 1.67 -6.50
C ALA A 153 2.89 3.03 -7.16
N ILE A 154 3.36 4.00 -6.39
CA ILE A 154 3.66 5.37 -6.84
C ILE A 154 5.11 5.47 -7.33
N HIS A 155 6.07 4.99 -6.54
CA HIS A 155 7.50 5.20 -6.75
C HIS A 155 8.26 3.95 -7.20
N GLY A 156 7.68 2.75 -7.09
CA GLY A 156 8.39 1.49 -7.37
C GLY A 156 8.71 1.21 -8.85
N GLY A 157 8.37 2.08 -9.76
CA GLY A 157 8.58 1.90 -11.20
C GLY A 157 9.27 3.08 -11.86
N ARG A 158 8.96 3.30 -13.14
CA ARG A 158 9.35 4.54 -13.83
C ARG A 158 8.55 5.71 -13.27
N PRO A 159 9.12 6.95 -13.29
CA PRO A 159 8.41 8.12 -12.80
C PRO A 159 7.03 8.27 -13.45
N LEU A 160 6.04 8.53 -12.64
CA LEU A 160 4.71 8.88 -13.14
C LEU A 160 4.75 10.27 -13.79
N PRO A 161 3.95 10.53 -14.84
CA PRO A 161 3.74 11.88 -15.33
C PRO A 161 3.35 12.82 -14.18
N LYS A 162 3.82 14.08 -14.19
CA LYS A 162 3.65 15.03 -13.08
C LYS A 162 2.20 15.12 -12.56
N GLU A 163 1.22 15.27 -13.47
CA GLU A 163 -0.19 15.32 -13.08
C GLU A 163 -0.63 14.02 -12.37
N MET A 164 -0.17 12.88 -12.83
CA MET A 164 -0.51 11.59 -12.22
C MET A 164 0.14 11.41 -10.85
N LEU A 165 1.40 11.88 -10.70
CA LEU A 165 2.08 11.84 -9.41
C LEU A 165 1.33 12.68 -8.36
N GLU A 166 0.92 13.90 -8.72
CA GLU A 166 0.11 14.77 -7.84
C GLU A 166 -1.21 14.10 -7.43
N LEU A 167 -1.89 13.43 -8.37
CA LEU A 167 -3.12 12.69 -8.09
C LEU A 167 -2.88 11.45 -7.22
N ALA A 168 -1.79 10.72 -7.46
CA ALA A 168 -1.39 9.57 -6.66
C ALA A 168 -1.09 9.97 -5.20
N GLN A 169 -0.34 11.06 -5.01
CA GLN A 169 -0.02 11.60 -3.69
C GLN A 169 -1.27 12.06 -2.93
N ARG A 170 -2.27 12.63 -3.64
CA ARG A 170 -3.57 12.95 -3.01
C ARG A 170 -4.29 11.71 -2.51
N VAL A 171 -4.32 10.63 -3.30
CA VAL A 171 -4.93 9.35 -2.89
C VAL A 171 -4.14 8.74 -1.73
N GLN A 172 -2.81 8.72 -1.80
CA GLN A 172 -1.95 8.23 -0.73
C GLN A 172 -2.22 8.98 0.59
N LYS A 173 -2.25 10.33 0.53
CA LYS A 173 -2.58 11.14 1.70
C LYS A 173 -3.96 10.77 2.29
N ALA A 174 -4.98 10.64 1.47
CA ALA A 174 -6.31 10.24 1.92
C ALA A 174 -6.29 8.85 2.57
N MET A 175 -5.56 7.88 1.98
CA MET A 175 -5.46 6.52 2.51
C MET A 175 -4.64 6.40 3.80
N VAL A 176 -3.86 7.41 4.15
CA VAL A 176 -3.20 7.51 5.46
C VAL A 176 -4.06 8.28 6.45
N ASP A 177 -4.58 9.44 6.05
CA ASP A 177 -5.29 10.35 6.95
C ASP A 177 -6.65 9.80 7.39
N ILE A 178 -7.44 9.23 6.47
CA ILE A 178 -8.77 8.71 6.78
C ILE A 178 -8.69 7.65 7.90
N PRO A 179 -7.93 6.55 7.76
CA PRO A 179 -7.87 5.56 8.82
C PRO A 179 -7.20 6.10 10.10
N LYS A 180 -6.16 6.92 9.98
CA LYS A 180 -5.48 7.50 11.14
C LYS A 180 -6.41 8.34 11.99
N LYS A 181 -7.12 9.30 11.38
CA LYS A 181 -8.08 10.17 12.09
C LYS A 181 -9.27 9.38 12.61
N SER A 182 -9.80 8.43 11.81
CA SER A 182 -10.90 7.57 12.27
C SER A 182 -10.51 6.70 13.46
N ALA A 183 -9.25 6.31 13.57
CA ALA A 183 -8.75 5.52 14.69
C ALA A 183 -8.55 6.35 15.96
N SER A 184 -8.12 7.60 15.83
CA SER A 184 -7.90 8.52 16.99
C SER A 184 -9.14 9.27 17.43
N GLY A 185 -10.19 9.33 16.59
CA GLY A 185 -11.35 10.20 16.86
C GLY A 185 -11.08 11.69 16.63
N ASP A 186 -9.99 12.04 15.99
CA ASP A 186 -9.62 13.43 15.68
C ASP A 186 -10.27 13.88 14.35
N PHE A 187 -11.16 14.87 14.44
CA PHE A 187 -11.85 15.50 13.30
C PHE A 187 -11.52 16.98 13.22
#